data_222bef8548cc5a1609fb291d2caed0e5
#
_entry.id   222bef8548cc5a1609fb291d2caed0e5
#
_cell.length_a   1.000
_cell.length_b   1.000
_cell.length_c   1.000
_cell.angle_alpha   90.00
_cell.angle_beta   90.00
_cell.angle_gamma   90.00
#
_symmetry.space_group_name_H-M   'P 1'
#
loop_
_entity.id
_entity.type
_entity.pdbx_description
1 polymer ?
#
loop_
_entity_poly.entity_id
_entity_poly.type
_entity_poly.pdbx_seq_one_letter_code
_entity_poly.pdbx_strand_id
1 'polypeptide(L)'
;ATDTGERFYHRCLQLLQYAESVLEDVRSDHAGLSGTLRITTTLEYGARVIVPALADFAAQHPQLRLHHVSSSKNDDLIAGRFDVAIRLGHLVDSSHHARLIDQFDILAVAAPCYLNSLNEASIRDLSHLASAKWIAHSRLSTPLSWQVTTPEGESVLMSAFQPAMITADSASSLLALALAGAGVAILPAWLVQDEIDKGGLVRLL
;
A
#
# COMPACT_ATOMS: atom_id res chain seq x y z
N ALA A 1 -23.07 21.40 12.37
CA ALA A 1 -24.26 20.85 11.67
C ALA A 1 -24.92 19.81 12.57
N THR A 2 -26.20 19.53 12.39
CA THR A 2 -26.87 18.43 13.10
C THR A 2 -26.64 17.14 12.33
N ASP A 3 -26.62 15.97 13.01
CA ASP A 3 -26.45 14.64 12.37
C ASP A 3 -27.48 14.42 11.23
N THR A 4 -28.68 14.97 11.36
CA THR A 4 -29.72 14.93 10.32
C THR A 4 -29.34 15.81 9.13
N GLY A 5 -28.75 16.98 9.37
CA GLY A 5 -28.29 17.91 8.35
C GLY A 5 -27.11 17.32 7.56
N GLU A 6 -26.17 16.65 8.23
CA GLU A 6 -25.06 15.97 7.56
C GLU A 6 -25.54 14.80 6.71
N ARG A 7 -26.44 13.98 7.21
CA ARG A 7 -27.05 12.89 6.43
C ARG A 7 -27.82 13.40 5.22
N PHE A 8 -28.56 14.49 5.37
CA PHE A 8 -29.27 15.12 4.26
C PHE A 8 -28.31 15.67 3.21
N TYR A 9 -27.26 16.38 3.64
CA TYR A 9 -26.21 16.91 2.76
C TYR A 9 -25.53 15.79 1.95
N HIS A 10 -25.14 14.69 2.60
CA HIS A 10 -24.55 13.54 1.90
C HIS A 10 -25.49 12.90 0.88
N ARG A 11 -26.78 12.79 1.19
CA ARG A 11 -27.77 12.27 0.23
C ARG A 11 -28.00 13.22 -0.95
N CYS A 12 -27.99 14.51 -0.72
CA CYS A 12 -28.06 15.49 -1.81
C CYS A 12 -26.84 15.40 -2.74
N LEU A 13 -25.65 15.25 -2.18
CA LEU A 13 -24.44 15.03 -2.98
C LEU A 13 -24.51 13.76 -3.83
N GLN A 14 -25.02 12.66 -3.28
CA GLN A 14 -25.22 11.41 -4.01
C GLN A 14 -26.22 11.56 -5.18
N LEU A 15 -27.32 12.28 -4.95
CA LEU A 15 -28.31 12.56 -6.00
C LEU A 15 -27.74 13.43 -7.13
N LEU A 16 -26.95 14.44 -6.79
CA LEU A 16 -26.28 15.29 -7.79
C LEU A 16 -25.26 14.48 -8.62
N GLN A 17 -24.48 13.64 -7.98
CA GLN A 17 -23.54 12.75 -8.67
C GLN A 17 -24.25 11.75 -9.59
N TYR A 18 -25.35 11.17 -9.11
CA TYR A 18 -26.15 10.27 -9.94
C TYR A 18 -26.75 10.98 -11.16
N ALA A 19 -27.24 12.20 -10.98
CA ALA A 19 -27.75 13.02 -12.09
C ALA A 19 -26.63 13.37 -13.09
N GLU A 20 -25.43 13.70 -12.61
CA GLU A 20 -24.26 13.93 -13.46
C GLU A 20 -23.89 12.66 -14.24
N SER A 21 -23.85 11.48 -13.60
CA SER A 21 -23.52 10.21 -14.29
C SER A 21 -24.54 9.85 -15.38
N VAL A 22 -25.83 10.07 -15.12
CA VAL A 22 -26.89 9.84 -16.14
C VAL A 22 -26.73 10.77 -17.35
N LEU A 23 -26.34 12.03 -17.10
CA LEU A 23 -26.06 12.98 -18.20
C LEU A 23 -24.79 12.61 -18.97
N GLU A 24 -23.79 12.06 -18.31
CA GLU A 24 -22.56 11.54 -18.93
C GLU A 24 -22.83 10.27 -19.76
N ASP A 25 -23.63 9.33 -19.25
CA ASP A 25 -24.04 8.13 -19.98
C ASP A 25 -24.77 8.46 -21.31
N VAL A 26 -25.63 9.46 -21.29
CA VAL A 26 -26.33 9.94 -22.51
C VAL A 26 -25.39 10.60 -23.51
N ARG A 27 -24.28 11.19 -23.03
CA ARG A 27 -23.28 11.84 -23.88
C ARG A 27 -22.23 10.86 -24.43
N SER A 28 -22.01 9.72 -23.77
CA SER A 28 -20.92 8.79 -24.06
C SER A 28 -21.19 7.84 -25.23
N ASP A 29 -22.40 7.77 -25.76
CA ASP A 29 -22.78 6.84 -26.84
C ASP A 29 -21.98 6.97 -28.15
N HIS A 30 -21.11 7.99 -28.31
CA HIS A 30 -20.42 8.24 -29.60
C HIS A 30 -18.96 8.68 -29.51
N ALA A 31 -18.30 8.80 -28.34
CA ALA A 31 -16.98 9.47 -28.26
C ALA A 31 -16.00 8.93 -27.21
N GLY A 32 -15.88 7.62 -27.03
CA GLY A 32 -14.87 7.08 -26.10
C GLY A 32 -15.15 7.43 -24.63
N LEU A 33 -14.19 7.13 -23.72
CA LEU A 33 -14.32 7.43 -22.30
C LEU A 33 -14.22 8.94 -22.08
N SER A 34 -15.25 9.52 -21.46
CA SER A 34 -15.34 10.95 -21.11
C SER A 34 -15.86 11.14 -19.67
N GLY A 35 -15.89 12.37 -19.17
CA GLY A 35 -16.37 12.67 -17.82
C GLY A 35 -15.26 12.71 -16.77
N THR A 36 -15.57 12.35 -15.52
CA THR A 36 -14.61 12.40 -14.41
C THR A 36 -14.56 11.06 -13.69
N LEU A 37 -13.37 10.46 -13.61
CA LEU A 37 -13.09 9.24 -12.83
C LEU A 37 -12.40 9.63 -11.52
N ARG A 38 -13.02 9.34 -10.39
CA ARG A 38 -12.51 9.63 -9.05
C ARG A 38 -11.92 8.36 -8.45
N ILE A 39 -10.63 8.40 -8.18
CA ILE A 39 -9.88 7.23 -7.72
C ILE A 39 -9.25 7.55 -6.36
N THR A 40 -9.34 6.61 -5.42
CA THR A 40 -8.57 6.70 -4.17
C THR A 40 -7.65 5.49 -4.02
N THR A 41 -6.44 5.75 -3.52
CA THR A 41 -5.43 4.71 -3.31
C THR A 41 -4.79 4.85 -1.93
N THR A 42 -4.04 3.83 -1.50
CA THR A 42 -3.10 3.99 -0.39
C THR A 42 -1.95 4.93 -0.80
N LEU A 43 -1.32 5.59 0.17
CA LEU A 43 -0.37 6.68 -0.10
C LEU A 43 0.81 6.21 -0.98
N GLU A 44 1.58 5.24 -0.52
CA GLU A 44 2.85 4.86 -1.14
C GLU A 44 2.67 4.00 -2.39
N TYR A 45 1.81 2.98 -2.32
CA TYR A 45 1.47 2.16 -3.48
C TYR A 45 0.79 3.00 -4.57
N GLY A 46 -0.09 3.90 -4.16
CA GLY A 46 -0.71 4.87 -5.06
C GLY A 46 0.31 5.69 -5.84
N ALA A 47 1.23 6.34 -5.13
CA ALA A 47 2.22 7.20 -5.74
C ALA A 47 3.20 6.43 -6.65
N ARG A 48 3.63 5.23 -6.23
CA ARG A 48 4.72 4.51 -6.89
C ARG A 48 4.25 3.59 -8.02
N VAL A 49 3.06 3.01 -7.89
CA VAL A 49 2.54 2.01 -8.84
C VAL A 49 1.35 2.55 -9.63
N ILE A 50 0.37 3.15 -8.94
CA ILE A 50 -0.89 3.51 -9.60
C ILE A 50 -0.77 4.82 -10.38
N VAL A 51 -0.13 5.84 -9.85
CA VAL A 51 -0.01 7.15 -10.52
C VAL A 51 0.67 7.04 -11.89
N PRO A 52 1.78 6.30 -12.09
CA PRO A 52 2.33 6.08 -13.42
C PRO A 52 1.32 5.44 -14.39
N ALA A 53 0.61 4.41 -13.96
CA ALA A 53 -0.43 3.77 -14.79
C ALA A 53 -1.60 4.72 -15.11
N LEU A 54 -1.98 5.60 -14.17
CA LEU A 54 -3.00 6.63 -14.42
C LEU A 54 -2.51 7.69 -15.42
N ALA A 55 -1.23 8.02 -15.44
CA ALA A 55 -0.67 8.94 -16.42
C ALA A 55 -0.76 8.36 -17.84
N ASP A 56 -0.40 7.08 -18.01
CA ASP A 56 -0.54 6.37 -19.29
C ASP A 56 -2.00 6.26 -19.72
N PHE A 57 -2.89 5.96 -18.78
CA PHE A 57 -4.33 5.89 -19.02
C PHE A 57 -4.91 7.24 -19.45
N ALA A 58 -4.52 8.33 -18.78
CA ALA A 58 -4.94 9.68 -19.16
C ALA A 58 -4.49 10.07 -20.58
N ALA A 59 -3.28 9.68 -20.97
CA ALA A 59 -2.77 9.94 -22.32
C ALA A 59 -3.60 9.20 -23.41
N GLN A 60 -4.13 8.03 -23.09
CA GLN A 60 -4.97 7.25 -24.01
C GLN A 60 -6.42 7.75 -24.05
N HIS A 61 -6.88 8.47 -23.01
CA HIS A 61 -8.26 8.93 -22.87
C HIS A 61 -8.32 10.45 -22.59
N PRO A 62 -7.99 11.32 -23.54
CA PRO A 62 -7.83 12.76 -23.32
C PRO A 62 -9.12 13.50 -22.94
N GLN A 63 -10.29 12.86 -23.13
CA GLN A 63 -11.57 13.44 -22.73
C GLN A 63 -11.99 13.06 -21.30
N LEU A 64 -11.26 12.13 -20.66
CA LEU A 64 -11.50 11.71 -19.29
C LEU A 64 -10.69 12.56 -18.31
N ARG A 65 -11.36 13.14 -17.32
CA ARG A 65 -10.70 13.83 -16.21
C ARG A 65 -10.44 12.81 -15.09
N LEU A 66 -9.18 12.72 -14.64
CA LEU A 66 -8.82 11.88 -13.51
C LEU A 66 -8.70 12.73 -12.24
N HIS A 67 -9.39 12.31 -11.19
CA HIS A 67 -9.26 12.88 -9.85
C HIS A 67 -8.73 11.80 -8.90
N HIS A 68 -7.44 11.90 -8.56
CA HIS A 68 -6.77 10.94 -7.69
C HIS A 68 -6.53 11.51 -6.29
N VAL A 69 -6.88 10.75 -5.27
CA VAL A 69 -6.64 11.07 -3.86
C VAL A 69 -5.94 9.92 -3.17
N SER A 70 -4.81 10.19 -2.54
CA SER A 70 -4.14 9.23 -1.66
C SER A 70 -4.67 9.35 -0.24
N SER A 71 -5.23 8.27 0.30
CA SER A 71 -5.76 8.21 1.66
C SER A 71 -5.59 6.82 2.25
N SER A 72 -5.20 6.77 3.52
CA SER A 72 -5.20 5.52 4.30
C SER A 72 -6.53 5.23 5.00
N LYS A 73 -7.52 6.14 4.88
CA LYS A 73 -8.83 5.98 5.51
C LYS A 73 -9.77 5.19 4.59
N ASN A 74 -10.42 4.17 5.15
CA ASN A 74 -11.43 3.39 4.42
C ASN A 74 -12.80 4.10 4.35
N ASP A 75 -13.04 5.08 5.21
CA ASP A 75 -14.35 5.74 5.39
C ASP A 75 -14.78 6.57 4.16
N ASP A 76 -13.84 7.01 3.32
CA ASP A 76 -14.15 7.84 2.14
C ASP A 76 -14.88 7.06 1.03
N LEU A 77 -14.81 5.71 1.02
CA LEU A 77 -15.55 4.87 0.08
C LEU A 77 -17.05 4.90 0.33
N ILE A 78 -17.44 4.88 1.62
CA ILE A 78 -18.84 4.83 2.06
C ILE A 78 -19.54 6.17 1.80
N ALA A 79 -18.78 7.26 1.79
CA ALA A 79 -19.31 8.60 1.55
C ALA A 79 -19.63 8.91 0.07
N GLY A 80 -19.45 7.94 -0.86
CA GLY A 80 -19.81 8.09 -2.28
C GLY A 80 -18.94 9.09 -3.05
N ARG A 81 -17.72 9.35 -2.59
CA ARG A 81 -16.81 10.34 -3.21
C ARG A 81 -15.93 9.78 -4.30
N PHE A 82 -15.80 8.44 -4.42
CA PHE A 82 -14.91 7.77 -5.34
C PHE A 82 -15.62 6.69 -6.13
N ASP A 83 -15.29 6.60 -7.41
CA ASP A 83 -15.79 5.57 -8.33
C ASP A 83 -14.98 4.27 -8.15
N VAL A 84 -13.68 4.40 -7.88
CA VAL A 84 -12.74 3.29 -7.68
C VAL A 84 -11.86 3.54 -6.45
N ALA A 85 -11.65 2.48 -5.66
CA ALA A 85 -10.66 2.48 -4.59
C ALA A 85 -9.70 1.30 -4.73
N ILE A 86 -8.40 1.58 -4.67
CA ILE A 86 -7.36 0.57 -4.66
C ILE A 86 -6.78 0.51 -3.25
N ARG A 87 -6.88 -0.66 -2.64
CA ARG A 87 -6.50 -0.90 -1.26
C ARG A 87 -5.58 -2.11 -1.15
N LEU A 88 -4.70 -2.11 -0.16
CA LEU A 88 -3.80 -3.22 0.14
C LEU A 88 -4.35 -4.04 1.32
N GLY A 89 -4.10 -5.35 1.31
CA GLY A 89 -4.49 -6.28 2.35
C GLY A 89 -5.85 -6.90 2.14
N HIS A 90 -6.36 -7.57 3.18
CA HIS A 90 -7.67 -8.19 3.15
C HIS A 90 -8.77 -7.14 3.26
N LEU A 91 -9.72 -7.20 2.36
CA LEU A 91 -10.93 -6.39 2.42
C LEU A 91 -11.94 -7.07 3.37
N VAL A 92 -12.49 -6.29 4.29
CA VAL A 92 -13.61 -6.74 5.13
C VAL A 92 -14.85 -6.83 4.25
N ASP A 93 -15.73 -7.81 4.52
CA ASP A 93 -17.02 -7.96 3.84
C ASP A 93 -17.78 -6.63 3.80
N SER A 94 -18.11 -6.19 2.60
CA SER A 94 -18.83 -4.96 2.34
C SER A 94 -19.82 -5.17 1.20
N SER A 95 -20.76 -4.25 1.03
CA SER A 95 -21.69 -4.24 -0.11
C SER A 95 -21.02 -3.86 -1.43
N HIS A 96 -19.71 -3.62 -1.45
CA HIS A 96 -18.97 -3.20 -2.63
C HIS A 96 -18.40 -4.40 -3.38
N HIS A 97 -18.30 -4.26 -4.69
CA HIS A 97 -17.64 -5.26 -5.54
C HIS A 97 -16.13 -5.08 -5.42
N ALA A 98 -15.42 -6.17 -5.15
CA ALA A 98 -13.96 -6.18 -5.07
C ALA A 98 -13.36 -7.13 -6.10
N ARG A 99 -12.22 -6.73 -6.66
CA ARG A 99 -11.43 -7.55 -7.58
C ARG A 99 -9.97 -7.47 -7.17
N LEU A 100 -9.31 -8.63 -7.08
CA LEU A 100 -7.86 -8.68 -6.94
C LEU A 100 -7.22 -8.21 -8.25
N ILE A 101 -6.38 -7.19 -8.17
CA ILE A 101 -5.67 -6.61 -9.32
C ILE A 101 -4.18 -6.93 -9.32
N ASP A 102 -3.59 -7.16 -8.15
CA ASP A 102 -2.16 -7.45 -8.00
C ASP A 102 -1.90 -8.25 -6.73
N GLN A 103 -0.77 -8.97 -6.71
CA GLN A 103 -0.26 -9.69 -5.56
C GLN A 103 1.27 -9.56 -5.55
N PHE A 104 1.85 -9.27 -4.40
CA PHE A 104 3.29 -9.06 -4.25
C PHE A 104 3.81 -9.65 -2.95
N ASP A 105 5.10 -9.97 -2.96
CA ASP A 105 5.80 -10.48 -1.79
C ASP A 105 6.11 -9.37 -0.79
N ILE A 106 6.18 -9.76 0.47
CA ILE A 106 6.69 -8.94 1.57
C ILE A 106 8.06 -9.49 1.96
N LEU A 107 9.08 -8.65 1.91
CA LEU A 107 10.48 -9.06 2.04
C LEU A 107 11.08 -8.55 3.36
N ALA A 108 11.91 -9.37 4.00
CA ALA A 108 12.82 -8.92 5.04
C ALA A 108 14.09 -8.36 4.38
N VAL A 109 14.40 -7.11 4.67
CA VAL A 109 15.53 -6.40 4.05
C VAL A 109 16.37 -5.65 5.06
N ALA A 110 17.66 -5.51 4.77
CA ALA A 110 18.58 -4.67 5.53
C ALA A 110 19.66 -4.08 4.61
N ALA A 111 20.28 -2.98 5.01
CA ALA A 111 21.41 -2.41 4.29
C ALA A 111 22.69 -3.25 4.52
N PRO A 112 23.61 -3.34 3.54
CA PRO A 112 24.90 -4.03 3.69
C PRO A 112 25.72 -3.51 4.88
N CYS A 113 25.69 -2.22 5.17
CA CYS A 113 26.44 -1.65 6.30
C CYS A 113 25.94 -2.17 7.65
N TYR A 114 24.62 -2.42 7.78
CA TYR A 114 24.08 -3.06 8.99
C TYR A 114 24.55 -4.52 9.09
N LEU A 115 24.47 -5.28 7.99
CA LEU A 115 24.90 -6.69 7.96
C LEU A 115 26.38 -6.83 8.28
N ASN A 116 27.23 -5.97 7.76
CA ASN A 116 28.67 -5.96 8.04
C ASN A 116 28.99 -5.60 9.50
N SER A 117 28.10 -4.89 10.21
CA SER A 117 28.25 -4.60 11.64
C SER A 117 27.91 -5.80 12.53
N LEU A 118 27.21 -6.77 12.00
CA LEU A 118 26.94 -8.05 12.64
C LEU A 118 28.03 -9.02 12.15
N ASN A 119 28.61 -9.86 13.04
CA ASN A 119 29.54 -10.89 12.60
C ASN A 119 28.88 -11.73 11.50
N GLU A 120 29.54 -11.90 10.34
CA GLU A 120 29.00 -12.46 9.08
C GLU A 120 28.25 -13.80 9.17
N ALA A 121 28.37 -14.53 10.29
CA ALA A 121 27.61 -15.74 10.57
C ALA A 121 26.15 -15.48 11.00
N SER A 122 25.73 -14.23 11.17
CA SER A 122 24.61 -13.89 12.04
C SER A 122 23.22 -13.83 11.39
N ILE A 123 23.07 -13.86 10.05
CA ILE A 123 21.74 -13.80 9.40
C ILE A 123 21.64 -14.83 8.28
N ARG A 124 21.90 -16.11 8.62
CA ARG A 124 21.73 -17.22 7.67
C ARG A 124 20.52 -18.09 7.96
N ASP A 125 19.87 -17.88 9.09
CA ASP A 125 18.69 -18.63 9.50
C ASP A 125 17.67 -17.75 10.25
N LEU A 126 16.48 -18.28 10.44
CA LEU A 126 15.36 -17.61 11.10
C LEU A 126 15.68 -17.21 12.55
N SER A 127 16.50 -17.97 13.26
CA SER A 127 16.82 -17.72 14.67
C SER A 127 17.73 -16.49 14.82
N HIS A 128 18.68 -16.34 13.93
CA HIS A 128 19.54 -15.17 13.85
C HIS A 128 18.75 -13.92 13.43
N LEU A 129 17.85 -14.08 12.47
CA LEU A 129 16.96 -12.98 12.06
C LEU A 129 16.05 -12.52 13.20
N ALA A 130 15.53 -13.46 14.02
CA ALA A 130 14.71 -13.13 15.19
C ALA A 130 15.46 -12.30 16.24
N SER A 131 16.79 -12.42 16.33
CA SER A 131 17.66 -11.67 17.24
C SER A 131 18.16 -10.33 16.69
N ALA A 132 17.90 -10.02 15.42
CA ALA A 132 18.32 -8.79 14.77
C ALA A 132 17.66 -7.54 15.40
N LYS A 133 18.21 -6.37 15.12
CA LYS A 133 17.54 -5.09 15.43
C LYS A 133 16.45 -4.85 14.39
N TRP A 134 15.21 -4.72 14.85
CA TRP A 134 14.06 -4.54 13.99
C TRP A 134 13.58 -3.09 13.95
N ILE A 135 13.18 -2.68 12.75
CA ILE A 135 12.44 -1.45 12.50
C ILE A 135 11.01 -1.86 12.17
N ALA A 136 10.03 -1.41 12.95
CA ALA A 136 8.67 -1.92 12.87
C ALA A 136 7.66 -0.87 12.41
N HIS A 137 6.63 -1.33 11.69
CA HIS A 137 5.52 -0.49 11.27
C HIS A 137 4.51 -0.32 12.41
N SER A 138 4.36 0.90 12.93
CA SER A 138 3.57 1.19 14.13
C SER A 138 2.06 0.98 13.98
N ARG A 139 1.54 0.88 12.75
CA ARG A 139 0.11 0.64 12.48
C ARG A 139 -0.26 -0.83 12.37
N LEU A 140 0.69 -1.74 12.35
CA LEU A 140 0.41 -3.18 12.35
C LEU A 140 0.06 -3.64 13.76
N SER A 141 -0.91 -4.55 13.88
CA SER A 141 -1.29 -5.15 15.18
C SER A 141 -0.20 -6.07 15.73
N THR A 142 0.53 -6.73 14.86
CA THR A 142 1.63 -7.65 15.21
C THR A 142 2.90 -7.30 14.43
N PRO A 143 3.52 -6.13 14.69
CA PRO A 143 4.57 -5.58 13.82
C PRO A 143 5.90 -6.34 13.89
N LEU A 144 6.04 -7.29 14.80
CA LEU A 144 7.24 -8.10 15.04
C LEU A 144 6.98 -9.60 14.97
N SER A 145 5.87 -10.02 14.35
CA SER A 145 5.52 -11.43 14.16
C SER A 145 5.00 -11.64 12.73
N TRP A 146 5.62 -12.56 11.98
CA TRP A 146 5.34 -12.80 10.57
C TRP A 146 5.26 -14.27 10.24
N GLN A 147 4.39 -14.63 9.30
CA GLN A 147 4.47 -15.91 8.61
C GLN A 147 5.53 -15.81 7.51
N VAL A 148 6.55 -16.63 7.60
CA VAL A 148 7.65 -16.70 6.63
C VAL A 148 7.54 -18.00 5.85
N THR A 149 7.65 -17.93 4.54
CA THR A 149 7.77 -19.11 3.69
C THR A 149 9.24 -19.42 3.50
N THR A 150 9.70 -20.59 3.93
CA THR A 150 11.08 -21.03 3.74
C THR A 150 11.37 -21.37 2.28
N PRO A 151 12.63 -21.48 1.86
CA PRO A 151 12.98 -21.94 0.51
C PRO A 151 12.39 -23.32 0.16
N GLU A 152 12.15 -24.17 1.16
CA GLU A 152 11.55 -25.49 1.02
C GLU A 152 10.00 -25.43 0.89
N GLY A 153 9.41 -24.24 1.00
CA GLY A 153 7.97 -24.00 0.87
C GLY A 153 7.17 -24.20 2.18
N GLU A 154 7.85 -24.38 3.30
CA GLU A 154 7.19 -24.48 4.61
C GLU A 154 6.81 -23.10 5.15
N SER A 155 5.63 -22.99 5.77
CA SER A 155 5.19 -21.76 6.42
C SER A 155 5.49 -21.83 7.93
N VAL A 156 6.38 -20.94 8.39
CA VAL A 156 6.85 -20.86 9.76
C VAL A 156 6.49 -19.51 10.38
N LEU A 157 5.95 -19.50 11.58
CA LEU A 157 5.75 -18.26 12.33
C LEU A 157 7.08 -17.83 12.95
N MET A 158 7.59 -16.68 12.53
CA MET A 158 8.75 -16.02 13.10
C MET A 158 8.33 -14.81 13.93
N SER A 159 8.95 -14.64 15.09
CA SER A 159 8.77 -13.46 15.94
C SER A 159 10.13 -12.91 16.37
N ALA A 160 10.27 -11.59 16.38
CA ALA A 160 11.46 -10.96 16.92
C ALA A 160 11.59 -11.20 18.43
N PHE A 161 12.80 -11.45 18.91
CA PHE A 161 13.07 -11.68 20.33
C PHE A 161 13.12 -10.40 21.16
N GLN A 162 13.37 -9.26 20.51
CA GLN A 162 13.48 -7.97 21.15
C GLN A 162 12.42 -7.00 20.62
N PRO A 163 11.98 -6.04 21.44
CA PRO A 163 11.13 -4.96 20.93
C PRO A 163 11.80 -4.22 19.78
N ALA A 164 10.99 -3.64 18.88
CA ALA A 164 11.54 -2.80 17.82
C ALA A 164 12.30 -1.61 18.41
N MET A 165 13.50 -1.39 17.89
CA MET A 165 14.33 -0.26 18.29
C MET A 165 13.76 1.07 17.78
N ILE A 166 13.16 1.04 16.58
CA ILE A 166 12.55 2.18 15.92
C ILE A 166 11.20 1.75 15.37
N THR A 167 10.20 2.61 15.51
CA THR A 167 8.90 2.43 14.87
C THR A 167 8.56 3.62 13.98
N ALA A 168 7.94 3.36 12.83
CA ALA A 168 7.43 4.40 11.95
C ALA A 168 6.06 3.97 11.40
N ASP A 169 5.26 4.92 10.96
CA ASP A 169 3.88 4.70 10.48
C ASP A 169 3.77 4.71 8.95
N SER A 170 4.89 4.73 8.25
CA SER A 170 4.98 4.79 6.80
C SER A 170 6.07 3.84 6.28
N ALA A 171 5.76 3.10 5.23
CA ALA A 171 6.72 2.18 4.61
C ALA A 171 7.92 2.92 3.99
N SER A 172 7.72 4.15 3.51
CA SER A 172 8.81 4.99 3.00
C SER A 172 9.79 5.40 4.10
N SER A 173 9.30 5.68 5.31
CA SER A 173 10.16 5.94 6.47
C SER A 173 10.93 4.70 6.89
N LEU A 174 10.29 3.53 6.90
CA LEU A 174 10.96 2.25 7.18
C LEU A 174 12.05 1.94 6.15
N LEU A 175 11.79 2.21 4.86
CA LEU A 175 12.77 2.06 3.79
C LEU A 175 13.99 2.97 4.02
N ALA A 176 13.75 4.25 4.32
CA ALA A 176 14.83 5.20 4.60
C ALA A 176 15.68 4.79 5.81
N LEU A 177 15.05 4.31 6.88
CA LEU A 177 15.74 3.81 8.07
C LEU A 177 16.55 2.53 7.76
N ALA A 178 16.00 1.60 6.97
CA ALA A 178 16.70 0.39 6.56
C ALA A 178 17.94 0.74 5.71
N LEU A 179 17.81 1.64 4.73
CA LEU A 179 18.92 2.14 3.90
C LEU A 179 20.01 2.84 4.74
N ALA A 180 19.62 3.54 5.80
CA ALA A 180 20.55 4.15 6.74
C ALA A 180 21.25 3.13 7.66
N GLY A 181 20.95 1.83 7.55
CA GLY A 181 21.57 0.79 8.36
C GLY A 181 21.03 0.71 9.80
N ALA A 182 19.83 1.21 10.06
CA ALA A 182 19.25 1.20 11.41
C ALA A 182 18.82 -0.22 11.87
N GLY A 183 18.66 -1.18 10.94
CA GLY A 183 18.25 -2.55 11.25
C GLY A 183 17.54 -3.26 10.10
N VAL A 184 16.79 -4.29 10.45
CA VAL A 184 15.96 -5.07 9.52
C VAL A 184 14.56 -4.48 9.45
N ALA A 185 14.02 -4.37 8.25
CA ALA A 185 12.64 -3.97 8.00
C ALA A 185 11.90 -5.02 7.17
N ILE A 186 10.59 -5.14 7.39
CA ILE A 186 9.68 -5.90 6.53
C ILE A 186 8.97 -4.92 5.61
N LEU A 187 9.20 -5.07 4.30
CA LEU A 187 8.73 -4.12 3.29
C LEU A 187 8.23 -4.85 2.03
N PRO A 188 7.25 -4.29 1.32
CA PRO A 188 6.74 -4.88 0.09
C PRO A 188 7.79 -4.81 -1.04
N ALA A 189 7.83 -5.87 -1.86
CA ALA A 189 8.79 -6.00 -2.97
C ALA A 189 8.77 -4.80 -3.92
N TRP A 190 7.57 -4.30 -4.29
CA TRP A 190 7.41 -3.14 -5.19
C TRP A 190 8.07 -1.85 -4.64
N LEU A 191 8.31 -1.78 -3.32
CA LEU A 191 8.96 -0.61 -2.69
C LEU A 191 10.48 -0.74 -2.64
N VAL A 192 11.00 -1.97 -2.49
CA VAL A 192 12.42 -2.21 -2.19
C VAL A 192 13.22 -2.79 -3.35
N GLN A 193 12.57 -3.29 -4.41
CA GLN A 193 13.24 -3.99 -5.50
C GLN A 193 14.34 -3.15 -6.14
N ASP A 194 14.07 -1.88 -6.46
CA ASP A 194 15.06 -0.99 -7.05
C ASP A 194 16.31 -0.82 -6.16
N GLU A 195 16.13 -0.78 -4.84
CA GLU A 195 17.24 -0.63 -3.90
C GLU A 195 18.01 -1.94 -3.71
N ILE A 196 17.33 -3.09 -3.85
CA ILE A 196 17.99 -4.41 -3.89
C ILE A 196 18.85 -4.51 -5.16
N ASP A 197 18.30 -4.14 -6.32
CA ASP A 197 19.00 -4.21 -7.61
C ASP A 197 20.22 -3.29 -7.66
N LYS A 198 20.16 -2.15 -6.99
CA LYS A 198 21.28 -1.20 -6.83
C LYS A 198 22.27 -1.61 -5.74
N GLY A 199 21.99 -2.65 -4.96
CA GLY A 199 22.83 -3.10 -3.84
C GLY A 199 22.73 -2.22 -2.58
N GLY A 200 21.75 -1.31 -2.49
CA GLY A 200 21.47 -0.50 -1.30
C GLY A 200 20.82 -1.31 -0.18
N LEU A 201 20.06 -2.33 -0.55
CA LEU A 201 19.45 -3.30 0.36
C LEU A 201 19.81 -4.75 -0.07
N VAL A 202 19.78 -5.64 0.91
CA VAL A 202 19.91 -7.10 0.73
C VAL A 202 18.62 -7.75 1.22
N ARG A 203 18.04 -8.63 0.41
CA ARG A 203 16.98 -9.53 0.82
C ARG A 203 17.55 -10.60 1.75
N LEU A 204 16.91 -10.83 2.88
CA LEU A 204 17.40 -11.74 3.93
C LEU A 204 16.75 -13.13 3.87
N LEU A 205 15.54 -13.21 3.33
CA LEU A 205 14.77 -14.45 3.14
C LEU A 205 13.95 -14.36 1.87
#